data_ff3b609dd31e2341eb3f976e3f8134a2
#
_entry.id   ff3b609dd31e2341eb3f976e3f8134a2
#
_cell.length_a   1.000
_cell.length_b   1.000
_cell.length_c   1.000
_cell.angle_alpha   90.00
_cell.angle_beta   90.00
_cell.angle_gamma   90.00
#
_symmetry.space_group_name_H-M   'P 1'
#
loop_
_entity.id
_entity.type
_entity.pdbx_description
1 polymer ?
#
loop_
_entity_poly.entity_id
_entity_poly.type
_entity_poly.pdbx_seq_one_letter_code
_entity_poly.pdbx_strand_id
1 'polypeptide(L)'
;MPEEPPNNQQAPGPAAPPGAGRRSFLRAAAWGGGIAGLGGLTGFVAGRLNRKRPAAGSSKAPLGAEFTYDVARFQKSDPALLRYGELTRFPSGLERARALAAATDGAIFVGGLGGIRKFSPEGEPGLRIPLDAQVYSVALRPSGEILVGHPGKISVFDPAGAEVAVWSDFAKGMLPTSIAFAGEQVFVADAGNRVVLKLDAAGKKLGVIGARDPDRNLKGFVVPSPYFCVRVAPDGLLRVTNPGEHQIEAFTLDGDFEVAWGKGSFAAEGFCGCCNPVSFDIFPDGGFVTCEKGLPRVKLYNSAGEFGGLVAGPEAFSEYLQAANAGTADVLGSGIYAAINPQGRVIILDSVSGFIRIMQRKGQAHE
;
A
#
# COMPACT_ATOMS: atom_id res chain seq x y z
N MET A 1 29.25 -54.00 -25.85
CA MET A 1 29.15 -53.33 -27.13
C MET A 1 27.83 -53.72 -27.77
N PRO A 2 26.95 -52.78 -27.98
CA PRO A 2 26.55 -52.34 -29.27
C PRO A 2 26.49 -50.82 -29.43
N GLU A 3 26.60 -50.40 -30.63
CA GLU A 3 26.83 -49.21 -31.39
C GLU A 3 25.99 -47.98 -31.10
N GLU A 4 26.61 -46.80 -31.15
CA GLU A 4 26.00 -45.48 -31.26
C GLU A 4 25.42 -45.24 -32.64
N PRO A 5 24.27 -44.56 -32.77
CA PRO A 5 23.79 -44.03 -34.05
C PRO A 5 24.32 -42.62 -34.33
N PRO A 6 24.38 -42.16 -35.59
CA PRO A 6 25.20 -41.03 -36.03
C PRO A 6 24.59 -39.67 -35.81
N ASN A 7 25.49 -38.72 -35.57
CA ASN A 7 25.31 -37.28 -35.48
C ASN A 7 24.73 -36.67 -36.77
N ASN A 8 23.56 -36.03 -36.66
CA ASN A 8 22.89 -35.29 -37.73
C ASN A 8 23.24 -33.79 -37.62
N GLN A 9 24.25 -33.36 -38.38
CA GLN A 9 24.62 -31.98 -38.57
C GLN A 9 23.54 -31.25 -39.40
N GLN A 10 22.80 -30.30 -38.78
CA GLN A 10 21.99 -29.34 -39.51
C GLN A 10 22.82 -28.16 -39.97
N ALA A 11 22.72 -27.85 -41.27
CA ALA A 11 23.37 -26.75 -41.95
C ALA A 11 22.90 -25.37 -41.45
N PRO A 12 23.76 -24.32 -41.48
CA PRO A 12 23.42 -22.96 -41.00
C PRO A 12 22.48 -22.26 -41.99
N GLY A 13 21.42 -21.65 -41.46
CA GLY A 13 20.53 -20.79 -42.18
C GLY A 13 21.14 -19.40 -42.50
N PRO A 14 20.59 -18.68 -43.50
CA PRO A 14 21.21 -17.46 -44.04
C PRO A 14 21.18 -16.29 -43.03
N ALA A 15 22.30 -15.52 -43.06
CA ALA A 15 22.54 -14.34 -42.22
C ALA A 15 21.49 -13.20 -42.49
N ALA A 16 21.02 -12.58 -41.40
CA ALA A 16 20.21 -11.39 -41.44
C ALA A 16 21.04 -10.13 -41.80
N PRO A 17 20.45 -9.13 -42.53
CA PRO A 17 21.21 -7.93 -42.93
C PRO A 17 21.42 -6.97 -41.73
N PRO A 18 22.46 -6.13 -41.76
CA PRO A 18 22.85 -5.27 -40.65
C PRO A 18 21.84 -4.13 -40.42
N GLY A 19 21.49 -3.93 -39.17
CA GLY A 19 20.54 -2.93 -38.69
C GLY A 19 20.94 -1.48 -38.96
N ALA A 20 20.10 -0.74 -39.64
CA ALA A 20 20.21 0.71 -39.84
C ALA A 20 19.93 1.47 -38.53
N GLY A 21 20.94 2.19 -38.04
CA GLY A 21 20.86 2.98 -36.81
C GLY A 21 19.91 4.17 -36.92
N ARG A 22 19.09 4.34 -35.90
CA ARG A 22 18.17 5.48 -35.66
C ARG A 22 18.89 6.81 -35.33
N ARG A 23 19.86 7.26 -36.15
CA ARG A 23 20.55 8.55 -35.96
C ARG A 23 20.87 9.26 -37.25
N SER A 24 19.88 9.49 -38.13
CA SER A 24 20.09 10.32 -39.31
C SER A 24 18.83 11.03 -39.86
N PHE A 25 17.93 11.50 -39.00
CA PHE A 25 16.74 12.26 -39.43
C PHE A 25 16.73 13.72 -38.98
N LEU A 26 17.86 14.30 -38.57
CA LEU A 26 17.92 15.72 -38.16
C LEU A 26 19.06 16.50 -38.81
N ARG A 27 19.37 16.25 -40.11
CA ARG A 27 20.30 17.12 -40.87
C ARG A 27 19.96 17.12 -42.35
N ALA A 28 18.81 17.71 -42.75
CA ALA A 28 18.55 18.14 -44.12
C ALA A 28 17.38 19.11 -44.18
N ALA A 29 17.52 20.30 -43.62
CA ALA A 29 16.62 21.43 -43.91
C ALA A 29 17.33 22.75 -43.56
N ALA A 30 18.46 22.99 -44.22
CA ALA A 30 19.02 24.33 -44.32
C ALA A 30 19.77 24.37 -45.65
N TRP A 31 19.18 25.04 -46.61
CA TRP A 31 19.74 25.74 -47.77
C TRP A 31 18.81 25.63 -48.98
N GLY A 32 18.17 26.72 -49.30
CA GLY A 32 17.53 26.89 -50.61
C GLY A 32 16.31 27.80 -50.60
N GLY A 33 16.51 29.08 -50.98
CA GLY A 33 15.52 29.80 -51.73
C GLY A 33 14.71 30.92 -51.05
N GLY A 34 15.14 32.07 -51.09
CA GLY A 34 14.82 33.41 -51.43
C GLY A 34 13.36 33.83 -51.51
N ILE A 35 13.05 34.90 -50.80
CA ILE A 35 12.21 36.05 -51.11
C ILE A 35 11.05 35.83 -52.10
N ALA A 36 9.82 35.64 -51.52
CA ALA A 36 8.57 36.23 -52.02
C ALA A 36 7.44 35.98 -51.01
N GLY A 37 6.79 37.03 -50.55
CA GLY A 37 5.48 36.93 -49.89
C GLY A 37 5.40 37.29 -48.41
N LEU A 38 5.69 38.55 -48.06
CA LEU A 38 5.45 39.13 -46.71
C LEU A 38 3.95 39.30 -46.33
N GLY A 39 3.02 38.67 -47.05
CA GLY A 39 1.60 38.81 -46.79
C GLY A 39 0.87 37.58 -46.28
N GLY A 40 1.50 36.37 -46.39
CA GLY A 40 0.82 35.11 -46.11
C GLY A 40 1.09 34.47 -44.73
N LEU A 41 2.15 34.90 -44.05
CA LEU A 41 2.61 34.22 -42.80
C LEU A 41 1.94 34.75 -41.54
N THR A 42 1.45 35.97 -41.51
CA THR A 42 0.76 36.54 -40.34
C THR A 42 -0.64 35.99 -40.16
N GLY A 43 -1.35 35.64 -41.24
CA GLY A 43 -2.67 35.02 -41.18
C GLY A 43 -2.65 33.54 -40.67
N PHE A 44 -1.58 32.81 -41.01
CA PHE A 44 -1.49 31.39 -40.67
C PHE A 44 -1.05 31.14 -39.20
N VAL A 45 -0.22 32.02 -38.66
CA VAL A 45 0.21 31.96 -37.25
C VAL A 45 -0.90 32.46 -36.33
N ALA A 46 -1.63 33.53 -36.71
CA ALA A 46 -2.77 34.02 -35.94
C ALA A 46 -3.95 33.02 -35.92
N GLY A 47 -4.17 32.28 -37.01
CA GLY A 47 -5.20 31.26 -37.09
C GLY A 47 -4.90 30.00 -36.23
N ARG A 48 -3.60 29.71 -35.95
CA ARG A 48 -3.22 28.61 -35.06
C ARG A 48 -3.21 28.96 -33.57
N LEU A 49 -2.99 30.24 -33.25
CA LEU A 49 -3.00 30.69 -31.84
C LEU A 49 -4.42 30.96 -31.31
N ASN A 50 -5.41 31.07 -32.17
CA ASN A 50 -6.80 31.30 -31.76
C ASN A 50 -7.71 30.06 -31.94
N ARG A 51 -7.16 28.87 -32.16
CA ARG A 51 -7.89 27.66 -31.88
C ARG A 51 -7.97 27.54 -30.36
N LYS A 52 -9.03 28.11 -29.78
CA LYS A 52 -9.53 27.66 -28.48
C LYS A 52 -9.49 26.13 -28.55
N ARG A 53 -8.62 25.50 -27.75
CA ARG A 53 -8.79 24.07 -27.44
C ARG A 53 -10.27 23.97 -27.13
N PRO A 54 -11.05 23.08 -27.80
CA PRO A 54 -12.36 22.77 -27.28
C PRO A 54 -12.10 22.46 -25.82
N ALA A 55 -12.77 23.17 -24.92
CA ALA A 55 -12.84 22.74 -23.53
C ALA A 55 -13.03 21.24 -23.63
N ALA A 56 -12.19 20.47 -22.91
CA ALA A 56 -12.41 19.06 -22.80
C ALA A 56 -13.82 18.92 -22.24
N GLY A 57 -14.78 18.98 -23.15
CA GLY A 57 -16.13 18.60 -22.90
C GLY A 57 -15.95 17.16 -22.46
N SER A 58 -16.23 16.89 -21.20
CA SER A 58 -16.54 15.56 -20.78
C SER A 58 -17.63 15.10 -21.75
N SER A 59 -17.22 14.43 -22.83
CA SER A 59 -18.12 13.55 -23.55
C SER A 59 -18.45 12.46 -22.54
N LYS A 60 -19.38 12.76 -21.66
CA LYS A 60 -20.17 11.78 -20.93
C LYS A 60 -21.09 11.14 -21.98
N ALA A 61 -20.50 10.49 -23.00
CA ALA A 61 -21.20 9.41 -23.62
C ALA A 61 -21.45 8.41 -22.47
N PRO A 62 -22.68 8.17 -22.06
CA PRO A 62 -22.95 7.16 -21.04
C PRO A 62 -22.31 5.89 -21.59
N LEU A 63 -21.34 5.32 -20.85
CA LEU A 63 -20.85 3.99 -21.12
C LEU A 63 -22.09 3.10 -21.16
N GLY A 64 -22.20 2.27 -22.20
CA GLY A 64 -23.30 1.31 -22.31
C GLY A 64 -23.44 0.51 -21.01
N ALA A 65 -24.63 0.02 -20.73
CA ALA A 65 -24.92 -0.71 -19.48
C ALA A 65 -23.95 -1.87 -19.26
N GLU A 66 -23.36 -2.43 -20.32
CA GLU A 66 -22.35 -3.48 -20.29
C GLU A 66 -21.00 -3.04 -19.70
N PHE A 67 -20.73 -1.71 -19.66
CA PHE A 67 -19.54 -1.13 -19.03
C PHE A 67 -19.83 -0.49 -17.69
N THR A 68 -21.08 -0.55 -17.22
CA THR A 68 -21.48 0.00 -15.92
C THR A 68 -21.44 -1.12 -14.89
N TYR A 69 -20.42 -1.12 -14.03
CA TYR A 69 -20.39 -2.04 -12.89
C TYR A 69 -21.38 -1.53 -11.83
N ASP A 70 -22.36 -2.34 -11.48
CA ASP A 70 -23.22 -2.08 -10.31
C ASP A 70 -22.40 -2.34 -9.03
N VAL A 71 -21.67 -1.31 -8.59
CA VAL A 71 -20.89 -1.38 -7.34
C VAL A 71 -21.80 -1.35 -6.11
N ALA A 72 -23.07 -0.93 -6.23
CA ALA A 72 -23.99 -0.83 -5.11
C ALA A 72 -24.27 -2.21 -4.49
N ARG A 73 -24.33 -3.25 -5.29
CA ARG A 73 -24.52 -4.64 -4.81
C ARG A 73 -23.40 -5.12 -3.88
N PHE A 74 -22.20 -4.51 -3.96
CA PHE A 74 -21.06 -4.88 -3.13
C PHE A 74 -20.95 -4.01 -1.86
N GLN A 75 -21.81 -2.99 -1.71
CA GLN A 75 -21.79 -2.10 -0.54
C GLN A 75 -22.50 -2.70 0.69
N LYS A 76 -23.06 -3.89 0.55
CA LYS A 76 -23.60 -4.68 1.67
C LYS A 76 -22.94 -6.04 1.69
N SER A 77 -22.57 -6.46 2.88
CA SER A 77 -22.00 -7.79 3.10
C SER A 77 -23.11 -8.81 3.37
N ASP A 78 -22.85 -10.06 2.97
CA ASP A 78 -23.62 -11.18 3.47
C ASP A 78 -23.40 -11.31 4.99
N PRO A 79 -24.44 -11.22 5.82
CA PRO A 79 -24.29 -11.36 7.27
C PRO A 79 -23.64 -12.67 7.72
N ALA A 80 -23.76 -13.73 6.90
CA ALA A 80 -23.12 -15.02 7.16
C ALA A 80 -21.60 -14.99 7.08
N LEU A 81 -21.02 -13.99 6.40
CA LEU A 81 -19.57 -13.80 6.32
C LEU A 81 -18.99 -13.02 7.49
N LEU A 82 -19.82 -12.28 8.25
CA LEU A 82 -19.38 -11.46 9.37
C LEU A 82 -19.02 -12.30 10.59
N ARG A 83 -17.73 -12.42 10.87
CA ARG A 83 -17.16 -13.21 11.99
C ARG A 83 -16.95 -12.42 13.27
N TYR A 84 -17.00 -11.09 13.21
CA TYR A 84 -16.77 -10.17 14.33
C TYR A 84 -17.97 -9.29 14.58
N GLY A 85 -18.07 -8.72 15.77
CA GLY A 85 -18.99 -7.67 16.18
C GLY A 85 -18.22 -6.48 16.74
N GLU A 86 -18.74 -5.26 16.58
CA GLU A 86 -18.17 -4.07 17.20
C GLU A 86 -18.41 -4.12 18.72
N LEU A 87 -17.34 -4.05 19.49
CA LEU A 87 -17.40 -3.99 20.96
C LEU A 87 -17.54 -2.54 21.42
N THR A 88 -16.71 -1.67 20.87
CA THR A 88 -16.75 -0.22 21.16
C THR A 88 -16.11 0.56 20.02
N ARG A 89 -16.38 1.86 19.97
CA ARG A 89 -15.70 2.80 19.08
C ARG A 89 -15.52 4.15 19.75
N PHE A 90 -14.43 4.83 19.39
CA PHE A 90 -14.09 6.16 19.93
C PHE A 90 -13.27 6.95 18.89
N PRO A 91 -13.27 8.30 18.97
CA PRO A 91 -12.49 9.12 18.03
C PRO A 91 -10.99 9.08 18.37
N SER A 92 -10.14 9.02 17.34
CA SER A 92 -8.69 9.15 17.51
C SER A 92 -8.28 10.55 18.00
N GLY A 93 -9.07 11.58 17.69
CA GLY A 93 -8.78 12.98 17.99
C GLY A 93 -7.53 13.49 17.24
N LEU A 94 -7.17 12.85 16.11
CA LEU A 94 -6.09 13.25 15.21
C LEU A 94 -6.66 13.49 13.82
N GLU A 95 -6.21 14.55 13.19
CA GLU A 95 -6.48 14.76 11.77
C GLU A 95 -5.64 13.79 10.93
N ARG A 96 -6.21 13.32 9.81
CA ARG A 96 -5.53 12.40 8.89
C ARG A 96 -4.87 11.22 9.61
N ALA A 97 -5.56 10.65 10.60
CA ALA A 97 -5.08 9.46 11.30
C ALA A 97 -4.88 8.31 10.30
N ARG A 98 -3.68 7.72 10.26
CA ARG A 98 -3.32 6.70 9.27
C ARG A 98 -2.27 5.70 9.71
N ALA A 99 -1.79 5.80 10.92
CA ALA A 99 -0.89 4.85 11.54
C ALA A 99 -1.57 4.20 12.73
N LEU A 100 -1.47 2.89 12.86
CA LEU A 100 -2.11 2.12 13.91
C LEU A 100 -1.18 0.99 14.35
N ALA A 101 -1.01 0.82 15.67
CA ALA A 101 -0.36 -0.33 16.26
C ALA A 101 -1.03 -0.71 17.57
N ALA A 102 -1.01 -2.01 17.89
CA ALA A 102 -1.39 -2.52 19.20
C ALA A 102 -0.13 -2.98 19.95
N ALA A 103 -0.03 -2.60 21.21
CA ALA A 103 1.06 -3.02 22.10
C ALA A 103 0.78 -4.40 22.72
N THR A 104 1.81 -5.00 23.31
CA THR A 104 1.71 -6.31 23.99
C THR A 104 0.85 -6.25 25.25
N ASP A 105 0.66 -5.06 25.86
CA ASP A 105 -0.28 -4.81 26.96
C ASP A 105 -1.71 -4.51 26.47
N GLY A 106 -1.94 -4.52 25.15
CA GLY A 106 -3.21 -4.21 24.52
C GLY A 106 -3.44 -2.73 24.26
N ALA A 107 -2.54 -1.83 24.70
CA ALA A 107 -2.66 -0.41 24.41
C ALA A 107 -2.63 -0.12 22.90
N ILE A 108 -3.37 0.89 22.49
CA ILE A 108 -3.56 1.25 21.09
C ILE A 108 -2.81 2.54 20.80
N PHE A 109 -1.95 2.53 19.79
CA PHE A 109 -1.23 3.71 19.33
C PHE A 109 -1.73 4.13 17.95
N VAL A 110 -2.06 5.41 17.82
CA VAL A 110 -2.56 6.00 16.58
C VAL A 110 -1.71 7.20 16.23
N GLY A 111 -1.28 7.27 14.98
CA GLY A 111 -0.53 8.39 14.42
C GLY A 111 -1.31 9.11 13.33
N GLY A 112 -1.18 10.42 13.29
CA GLY A 112 -1.84 11.28 12.31
C GLY A 112 -1.10 12.60 12.12
N LEU A 113 -1.76 13.60 11.60
CA LEU A 113 -1.22 14.96 11.59
C LEU A 113 -1.20 15.50 13.01
N GLY A 114 -0.07 16.05 13.44
CA GLY A 114 0.12 16.60 14.79
C GLY A 114 0.59 15.57 15.82
N GLY A 115 0.95 14.34 15.42
CA GLY A 115 1.66 13.40 16.29
C GLY A 115 0.97 12.06 16.54
N ILE A 116 1.17 11.52 17.74
CA ILE A 116 0.69 10.23 18.18
C ILE A 116 -0.17 10.36 19.41
N ARG A 117 -1.17 9.48 19.52
CA ARG A 117 -1.95 9.27 20.74
C ARG A 117 -1.93 7.80 21.14
N LYS A 118 -1.77 7.57 22.44
CA LYS A 118 -1.95 6.24 23.06
C LYS A 118 -3.34 6.20 23.71
N PHE A 119 -3.96 5.03 23.62
CA PHE A 119 -5.22 4.70 24.31
C PHE A 119 -5.04 3.41 25.10
N SER A 120 -5.84 3.23 26.16
CA SER A 120 -5.94 1.93 26.82
C SER A 120 -6.56 0.88 25.90
N PRO A 121 -6.53 -0.41 26.27
CA PRO A 121 -7.24 -1.47 25.53
C PRO A 121 -8.76 -1.24 25.42
N GLU A 122 -9.35 -0.43 26.29
CA GLU A 122 -10.78 -0.07 26.32
C GLU A 122 -11.08 1.22 25.54
N GLY A 123 -10.03 1.98 25.14
CA GLY A 123 -10.14 3.21 24.37
C GLY A 123 -10.02 4.49 25.18
N GLU A 124 -9.61 4.41 26.46
CA GLU A 124 -9.38 5.61 27.26
C GLU A 124 -8.10 6.33 26.80
N PRO A 125 -8.14 7.66 26.62
CA PRO A 125 -7.02 8.42 26.14
C PRO A 125 -5.90 8.52 27.19
N GLY A 126 -4.65 8.29 26.75
CA GLY A 126 -3.43 8.36 27.55
C GLY A 126 -2.39 9.30 26.95
N LEU A 127 -1.14 8.83 26.84
CA LEU A 127 0.01 9.59 26.34
C LEU A 127 -0.28 10.24 24.99
N ARG A 128 0.18 11.49 24.84
CA ARG A 128 0.23 12.22 23.58
C ARG A 128 1.65 12.66 23.29
N ILE A 129 2.16 12.34 22.10
CA ILE A 129 3.46 12.78 21.59
C ILE A 129 3.20 13.76 20.45
N PRO A 130 3.38 15.07 20.64
CA PRO A 130 3.19 16.05 19.58
C PRO A 130 4.33 15.98 18.57
N LEU A 131 3.99 16.05 17.27
CA LEU A 131 4.93 16.09 16.15
C LEU A 131 4.42 17.07 15.10
N ASP A 132 5.27 17.97 14.66
CA ASP A 132 4.95 18.87 13.54
C ASP A 132 5.17 18.16 12.19
N ALA A 133 4.51 17.03 12.03
CA ALA A 133 4.61 16.20 10.82
C ALA A 133 3.38 15.28 10.67
N GLN A 134 3.13 14.84 9.43
CA GLN A 134 2.21 13.74 9.17
C GLN A 134 2.89 12.42 9.53
N VAL A 135 2.33 11.67 10.45
CA VAL A 135 2.76 10.31 10.79
C VAL A 135 2.15 9.32 9.79
N TYR A 136 2.99 8.45 9.22
CA TYR A 136 2.60 7.42 8.26
C TYR A 136 2.67 6.01 8.83
N SER A 137 3.52 5.78 9.83
CA SER A 137 3.61 4.51 10.53
C SER A 137 3.95 4.69 12.00
N VAL A 138 3.48 3.78 12.82
CA VAL A 138 3.86 3.63 14.22
C VAL A 138 4.11 2.14 14.46
N ALA A 139 5.20 1.82 15.16
CA ALA A 139 5.54 0.46 15.54
C ALA A 139 6.19 0.46 16.92
N LEU A 140 5.99 -0.63 17.67
CA LEU A 140 6.42 -0.75 19.04
C LEU A 140 7.43 -1.88 19.15
N ARG A 141 8.60 -1.59 19.72
CA ARG A 141 9.54 -2.65 20.09
C ARG A 141 9.09 -3.38 21.37
N PRO A 142 9.53 -4.60 21.57
CA PRO A 142 9.29 -5.29 22.85
C PRO A 142 9.84 -4.55 24.07
N SER A 143 10.88 -3.71 23.88
CA SER A 143 11.43 -2.80 24.92
C SER A 143 10.48 -1.65 25.30
N GLY A 144 9.40 -1.44 24.51
CA GLY A 144 8.47 -0.33 24.67
C GLY A 144 8.83 0.92 23.88
N GLU A 145 9.96 0.95 23.18
CA GLU A 145 10.31 2.05 22.28
C GLU A 145 9.29 2.17 21.14
N ILE A 146 9.00 3.43 20.77
CA ILE A 146 8.00 3.77 19.76
C ILE A 146 8.74 4.28 18.52
N LEU A 147 8.68 3.55 17.41
CA LEU A 147 9.22 3.99 16.13
C LEU A 147 8.13 4.66 15.31
N VAL A 148 8.40 5.85 14.83
CA VAL A 148 7.45 6.72 14.14
C VAL A 148 7.97 7.11 12.78
N GLY A 149 7.30 6.63 11.75
CA GLY A 149 7.65 6.97 10.37
C GLY A 149 6.93 8.23 9.90
N HIS A 150 7.71 9.17 9.38
CA HIS A 150 7.21 10.36 8.70
C HIS A 150 8.11 10.71 7.50
N PRO A 151 7.70 11.57 6.55
CA PRO A 151 8.43 11.74 5.29
C PRO A 151 9.92 11.99 5.49
N GLY A 152 10.75 11.11 4.92
CA GLY A 152 12.21 11.20 4.91
C GLY A 152 12.92 10.74 6.17
N LYS A 153 12.20 10.34 7.25
CA LYS A 153 12.85 9.95 8.51
C LYS A 153 11.98 9.06 9.40
N ILE A 154 12.63 8.46 10.39
CA ILE A 154 12.00 7.71 11.47
C ILE A 154 12.49 8.30 12.78
N SER A 155 11.56 8.76 13.63
CA SER A 155 11.84 9.17 15.01
C SER A 155 11.65 8.00 15.95
N VAL A 156 12.51 7.87 16.94
CA VAL A 156 12.44 6.84 17.98
C VAL A 156 12.18 7.54 19.30
N PHE A 157 11.13 7.10 19.99
CA PHE A 157 10.74 7.62 21.30
C PHE A 157 10.88 6.52 22.35
N ASP A 158 11.22 6.92 23.56
CA ASP A 158 11.12 6.03 24.71
C ASP A 158 9.65 5.78 25.11
N PRO A 159 9.38 4.85 26.03
CA PRO A 159 7.99 4.56 26.48
C PRO A 159 7.30 5.76 27.13
N ALA A 160 8.04 6.76 27.63
CA ALA A 160 7.50 7.99 28.22
C ALA A 160 7.18 9.06 27.15
N GLY A 161 7.61 8.84 25.90
CA GLY A 161 7.37 9.76 24.78
C GLY A 161 8.45 10.80 24.57
N ALA A 162 9.63 10.64 25.16
CA ALA A 162 10.80 11.48 24.84
C ALA A 162 11.50 10.97 23.58
N GLU A 163 11.85 11.85 22.64
CA GLU A 163 12.60 11.49 21.43
C GLU A 163 14.05 11.16 21.80
N VAL A 164 14.46 9.91 21.53
CA VAL A 164 15.79 9.40 21.87
C VAL A 164 16.70 9.25 20.66
N ALA A 165 16.13 9.13 19.46
CA ALA A 165 16.90 9.06 18.21
C ALA A 165 16.06 9.51 17.01
N VAL A 166 16.75 9.96 15.96
CA VAL A 166 16.18 10.23 14.64
C VAL A 166 17.04 9.57 13.56
N TRP A 167 16.41 8.75 12.75
CA TRP A 167 17.06 8.13 11.59
C TRP A 167 16.63 8.88 10.33
N SER A 168 17.59 9.46 9.62
CA SER A 168 17.32 10.34 8.47
C SER A 168 18.25 10.11 7.27
N ASP A 169 19.21 9.18 7.38
CA ASP A 169 20.12 8.84 6.28
C ASP A 169 19.46 7.83 5.32
N PHE A 170 18.44 8.31 4.61
CA PHE A 170 17.65 7.52 3.67
C PHE A 170 17.66 8.12 2.27
N ALA A 171 17.28 7.32 1.27
CA ALA A 171 17.12 7.79 -0.10
C ALA A 171 16.05 8.89 -0.19
N LYS A 172 16.28 9.84 -1.11
CA LYS A 172 15.31 10.92 -1.39
C LYS A 172 13.92 10.36 -1.68
N GLY A 173 12.90 10.98 -1.10
CA GLY A 173 11.51 10.58 -1.29
C GLY A 173 11.05 9.41 -0.40
N MET A 174 11.90 8.95 0.54
CA MET A 174 11.53 7.90 1.50
C MET A 174 10.21 8.26 2.19
N LEU A 175 9.28 7.28 2.20
CA LEU A 175 7.97 7.39 2.85
C LEU A 175 7.67 6.11 3.63
N PRO A 176 7.97 6.07 4.94
CA PRO A 176 7.85 4.87 5.78
C PRO A 176 6.40 4.63 6.19
N THR A 177 5.69 3.79 5.46
CA THR A 177 4.26 3.53 5.66
C THR A 177 3.98 2.34 6.57
N SER A 178 4.99 1.52 6.86
CA SER A 178 4.89 0.40 7.82
C SER A 178 6.26 0.03 8.32
N ILE A 179 6.36 -0.41 9.58
CA ILE A 179 7.58 -0.86 10.23
C ILE A 179 7.29 -2.21 10.91
N ALA A 180 8.23 -3.16 10.79
CA ALA A 180 8.16 -4.48 11.42
C ALA A 180 9.53 -4.85 11.99
N PHE A 181 9.55 -5.81 12.93
CA PHE A 181 10.76 -6.24 13.61
C PHE A 181 10.96 -7.76 13.48
N ALA A 182 12.22 -8.19 13.32
CA ALA A 182 12.66 -9.57 13.49
C ALA A 182 13.93 -9.56 14.36
N GLY A 183 13.78 -9.81 15.66
CA GLY A 183 14.85 -9.58 16.62
C GLY A 183 15.33 -8.14 16.59
N GLU A 184 16.64 -7.95 16.38
CA GLU A 184 17.26 -6.62 16.27
C GLU A 184 17.11 -5.97 14.88
N GLN A 185 16.60 -6.69 13.89
CA GLN A 185 16.43 -6.16 12.53
C GLN A 185 15.10 -5.41 12.43
N VAL A 186 15.15 -4.29 11.72
CA VAL A 186 13.99 -3.42 11.45
C VAL A 186 13.72 -3.42 9.96
N PHE A 187 12.48 -3.69 9.58
CA PHE A 187 12.02 -3.70 8.20
C PHE A 187 11.03 -2.56 7.98
N VAL A 188 11.32 -1.70 7.01
CA VAL A 188 10.53 -0.49 6.75
C VAL A 188 9.99 -0.53 5.33
N ALA A 189 8.68 -0.56 5.19
CA ALA A 189 8.02 -0.41 3.89
C ALA A 189 8.13 1.05 3.43
N ASP A 190 9.02 1.31 2.50
CA ASP A 190 9.23 2.61 1.86
C ASP A 190 8.35 2.73 0.62
N ALA A 191 7.16 3.30 0.78
CA ALA A 191 6.21 3.48 -0.32
C ALA A 191 6.72 4.47 -1.38
N GLY A 192 7.57 5.41 -1.00
CA GLY A 192 8.14 6.39 -1.92
C GLY A 192 9.10 5.77 -2.92
N ASN A 193 9.96 4.86 -2.47
CA ASN A 193 10.94 4.15 -3.30
C ASN A 193 10.47 2.74 -3.70
N ARG A 194 9.31 2.26 -3.19
CA ARG A 194 8.69 0.96 -3.51
C ARG A 194 9.59 -0.23 -3.17
N VAL A 195 10.19 -0.19 -2.00
CA VAL A 195 11.08 -1.22 -1.47
C VAL A 195 10.86 -1.40 0.01
N VAL A 196 11.29 -2.54 0.56
CA VAL A 196 11.43 -2.69 2.00
C VAL A 196 12.89 -2.47 2.37
N LEU A 197 13.15 -1.49 3.24
CA LEU A 197 14.48 -1.27 3.80
C LEU A 197 14.71 -2.27 4.93
N LYS A 198 15.88 -2.92 4.93
CA LYS A 198 16.38 -3.74 6.03
C LYS A 198 17.41 -2.90 6.80
N LEU A 199 17.14 -2.66 8.09
CA LEU A 199 17.97 -1.84 8.97
C LEU A 199 18.42 -2.67 10.19
N ASP A 200 19.49 -2.25 10.84
CA ASP A 200 19.84 -2.73 12.19
C ASP A 200 19.04 -1.99 13.30
N ALA A 201 19.30 -2.36 14.54
CA ALA A 201 18.62 -1.78 15.70
C ALA A 201 18.86 -0.26 15.86
N ALA A 202 19.97 0.25 15.34
CA ALA A 202 20.33 1.68 15.37
C ALA A 202 19.84 2.45 14.13
N GLY A 203 19.13 1.80 13.21
CA GLY A 203 18.59 2.42 11.99
C GLY A 203 19.57 2.49 10.83
N LYS A 204 20.75 1.86 10.92
CA LYS A 204 21.71 1.78 9.83
C LYS A 204 21.21 0.80 8.77
N LYS A 205 21.23 1.21 7.52
CA LYS A 205 20.81 0.39 6.39
C LYS A 205 21.71 -0.82 6.21
N LEU A 206 21.11 -2.01 6.23
CA LEU A 206 21.76 -3.30 5.96
C LEU A 206 21.49 -3.78 4.53
N GLY A 207 20.32 -3.45 3.96
CA GLY A 207 19.94 -3.92 2.64
C GLY A 207 18.61 -3.37 2.17
N VAL A 208 18.15 -3.89 1.03
CA VAL A 208 16.87 -3.57 0.39
C VAL A 208 16.25 -4.87 -0.11
N ILE A 209 14.94 -5.03 0.15
CA ILE A 209 14.15 -6.18 -0.27
C ILE A 209 13.10 -5.75 -1.27
N GLY A 210 12.85 -6.58 -2.28
CA GLY A 210 11.81 -6.39 -3.29
C GLY A 210 12.11 -5.30 -4.32
N ALA A 211 13.34 -4.82 -4.43
CA ALA A 211 13.78 -4.07 -5.60
C ALA A 211 13.70 -4.94 -6.85
N ARG A 212 13.41 -4.32 -8.01
CA ARG A 212 13.45 -5.06 -9.28
C ARG A 212 14.84 -5.60 -9.52
N ASP A 213 14.92 -6.91 -9.66
CA ASP A 213 16.17 -7.64 -9.95
C ASP A 213 15.86 -8.78 -10.93
N PRO A 214 16.15 -8.59 -12.24
CA PRO A 214 15.89 -9.60 -13.25
C PRO A 214 16.68 -10.89 -13.04
N ASP A 215 17.90 -10.80 -12.48
CA ASP A 215 18.76 -11.96 -12.25
C ASP A 215 18.22 -12.88 -11.14
N ARG A 216 17.50 -12.29 -10.18
CA ARG A 216 16.76 -13.02 -9.12
C ARG A 216 15.29 -13.22 -9.44
N ASN A 217 14.85 -12.90 -10.68
CA ASN A 217 13.44 -12.95 -11.10
C ASN A 217 12.49 -12.11 -10.21
N LEU A 218 12.99 -11.01 -9.62
CA LEU A 218 12.20 -10.09 -8.83
C LEU A 218 11.63 -8.99 -9.73
N LYS A 219 10.31 -8.87 -9.78
CA LYS A 219 9.60 -7.87 -10.60
C LYS A 219 9.61 -6.47 -9.96
N GLY A 220 9.81 -6.39 -8.64
CA GLY A 220 9.64 -5.19 -7.84
C GLY A 220 8.18 -4.97 -7.42
N PHE A 221 7.98 -4.11 -6.43
CA PHE A 221 6.64 -3.79 -5.95
C PHE A 221 5.95 -2.74 -6.83
N VAL A 222 4.66 -2.93 -7.06
CA VAL A 222 3.79 -1.95 -7.72
C VAL A 222 2.96 -1.24 -6.64
N VAL A 223 3.36 -0.02 -6.30
CA VAL A 223 2.76 0.79 -5.23
C VAL A 223 2.18 2.07 -5.86
N PRO A 224 0.91 2.05 -6.33
CA PRO A 224 0.31 3.17 -7.05
C PRO A 224 -0.07 4.35 -6.15
N SER A 225 -0.22 4.11 -4.84
CA SER A 225 -0.58 5.09 -3.82
C SER A 225 0.18 4.78 -2.53
N PRO A 226 0.28 5.69 -1.55
CA PRO A 226 1.14 5.54 -0.39
C PRO A 226 0.59 4.54 0.64
N TYR A 227 0.26 3.33 0.18
CA TYR A 227 -0.17 2.19 0.98
C TYR A 227 0.76 1.02 0.69
N PHE A 228 1.63 0.75 1.64
CA PHE A 228 2.63 -0.29 1.52
C PHE A 228 2.91 -0.82 2.93
N CYS A 229 2.64 -2.08 3.17
CA CYS A 229 2.66 -2.68 4.50
C CYS A 229 3.61 -3.87 4.56
N VAL A 230 4.35 -3.97 5.65
CA VAL A 230 5.26 -5.08 5.96
C VAL A 230 4.97 -5.62 7.35
N ARG A 231 5.01 -6.94 7.52
CA ARG A 231 4.95 -7.65 8.79
C ARG A 231 5.92 -8.82 8.76
N VAL A 232 6.39 -9.23 9.94
CA VAL A 232 7.09 -10.51 10.13
C VAL A 232 6.06 -11.50 10.65
N ALA A 233 5.93 -12.62 9.94
CA ALA A 233 4.98 -13.67 10.30
C ALA A 233 5.60 -14.67 11.31
N PRO A 234 4.78 -15.47 12.01
CA PRO A 234 5.26 -16.47 12.97
C PRO A 234 6.20 -17.53 12.36
N ASP A 235 6.12 -17.75 11.04
CA ASP A 235 7.02 -18.64 10.29
C ASP A 235 8.39 -18.02 9.99
N GLY A 236 8.65 -16.79 10.46
CA GLY A 236 9.91 -16.07 10.27
C GLY A 236 10.07 -15.38 8.91
N LEU A 237 9.06 -15.44 8.03
CA LEU A 237 9.10 -14.75 6.74
C LEU A 237 8.52 -13.34 6.84
N LEU A 238 9.04 -12.45 6.00
CA LEU A 238 8.39 -11.17 5.74
C LEU A 238 7.14 -11.37 4.89
N ARG A 239 6.07 -10.70 5.27
CA ARG A 239 4.88 -10.52 4.44
C ARG A 239 4.81 -9.06 4.02
N VAL A 240 4.62 -8.82 2.73
CA VAL A 240 4.63 -7.47 2.16
C VAL A 240 3.43 -7.33 1.21
N THR A 241 2.67 -6.24 1.33
CA THR A 241 1.64 -5.96 0.32
C THR A 241 2.28 -5.60 -1.01
N ASN A 242 1.74 -6.12 -2.12
CA ASN A 242 1.98 -5.61 -3.46
C ASN A 242 0.65 -5.10 -4.04
N PRO A 243 0.22 -3.86 -3.67
CA PRO A 243 -1.16 -3.42 -3.88
C PRO A 243 -1.55 -3.31 -5.35
N GLY A 244 -0.61 -3.00 -6.25
CA GLY A 244 -0.88 -2.93 -7.68
C GLY A 244 -1.07 -4.30 -8.33
N GLU A 245 -0.52 -5.36 -7.71
CA GLU A 245 -0.71 -6.75 -8.13
C GLU A 245 -1.84 -7.44 -7.36
N HIS A 246 -2.47 -6.76 -6.39
CA HIS A 246 -3.54 -7.29 -5.53
C HIS A 246 -3.10 -8.52 -4.71
N GLN A 247 -1.86 -8.47 -4.18
CA GLN A 247 -1.22 -9.61 -3.52
C GLN A 247 -0.59 -9.22 -2.18
N ILE A 248 -0.43 -10.23 -1.34
CA ILE A 248 0.54 -10.26 -0.25
C ILE A 248 1.64 -11.25 -0.68
N GLU A 249 2.87 -10.77 -0.68
CA GLU A 249 4.06 -11.52 -1.06
C GLU A 249 4.87 -11.90 0.18
N ALA A 250 5.49 -13.06 0.15
CA ALA A 250 6.39 -13.55 1.20
C ALA A 250 7.84 -13.54 0.71
N PHE A 251 8.73 -13.11 1.61
CA PHE A 251 10.16 -13.08 1.38
C PHE A 251 10.90 -13.64 2.60
N THR A 252 12.06 -14.23 2.38
CA THR A 252 13.01 -14.44 3.48
C THR A 252 13.46 -13.10 4.05
N LEU A 253 14.05 -13.08 5.24
CA LEU A 253 14.63 -11.86 5.82
C LEU A 253 15.83 -11.32 5.02
N ASP A 254 16.37 -12.11 4.10
CA ASP A 254 17.45 -11.72 3.17
C ASP A 254 16.93 -11.32 1.78
N GLY A 255 15.61 -11.39 1.58
CA GLY A 255 14.90 -10.85 0.43
C GLY A 255 14.73 -11.82 -0.73
N ASP A 256 14.84 -13.15 -0.50
CA ASP A 256 14.45 -14.13 -1.48
C ASP A 256 12.93 -14.28 -1.49
N PHE A 257 12.35 -14.28 -2.68
CA PHE A 257 10.92 -14.45 -2.85
C PHE A 257 10.51 -15.90 -2.60
N GLU A 258 9.46 -16.11 -1.84
CA GLU A 258 8.96 -17.44 -1.46
C GLU A 258 7.61 -17.75 -2.12
N VAL A 259 6.60 -16.93 -1.84
CA VAL A 259 5.24 -17.16 -2.32
C VAL A 259 4.44 -15.87 -2.34
N ALA A 260 3.39 -15.82 -3.17
CA ALA A 260 2.40 -14.75 -3.18
C ALA A 260 0.99 -15.35 -3.21
N TRP A 261 0.05 -14.62 -2.60
CA TRP A 261 -1.37 -14.94 -2.67
C TRP A 261 -2.22 -13.67 -2.79
N GLY A 262 -3.42 -13.82 -3.28
CA GLY A 262 -4.34 -12.74 -3.56
C GLY A 262 -4.63 -12.59 -5.05
N LYS A 263 -5.74 -11.97 -5.39
CA LYS A 263 -6.18 -11.70 -6.77
C LYS A 263 -7.07 -10.47 -6.83
N GLY A 264 -7.06 -9.77 -7.96
CA GLY A 264 -7.99 -8.70 -8.25
C GLY A 264 -9.42 -9.23 -8.40
N SER A 265 -10.36 -8.76 -7.57
CA SER A 265 -11.79 -9.11 -7.67
C SER A 265 -12.65 -8.18 -6.81
N PHE A 266 -13.89 -7.91 -7.27
CA PHE A 266 -14.91 -7.24 -6.44
C PHE A 266 -15.55 -8.18 -5.41
N ALA A 267 -15.49 -9.50 -5.63
CA ALA A 267 -15.98 -10.48 -4.67
C ALA A 267 -15.18 -10.40 -3.36
N ALA A 268 -15.79 -10.91 -2.27
CA ALA A 268 -15.22 -10.74 -0.94
C ALA A 268 -13.84 -11.38 -0.78
N GLU A 269 -13.57 -12.49 -1.48
CA GLU A 269 -12.32 -13.23 -1.42
C GLU A 269 -11.14 -12.58 -2.16
N GLY A 270 -11.39 -11.60 -3.06
CA GLY A 270 -10.34 -10.89 -3.79
C GLY A 270 -10.18 -9.44 -3.35
N PHE A 271 -9.23 -8.71 -3.92
CA PHE A 271 -8.95 -7.30 -3.65
C PHE A 271 -9.48 -6.42 -4.78
N CYS A 272 -10.31 -5.42 -4.45
CA CYS A 272 -10.91 -4.55 -5.47
C CYS A 272 -10.10 -3.29 -5.74
N GLY A 273 -10.34 -2.65 -6.90
CA GLY A 273 -9.71 -1.38 -7.27
C GLY A 273 -8.25 -1.55 -7.68
N CYS A 274 -7.48 -0.45 -7.66
CA CYS A 274 -6.13 -0.41 -8.23
C CYS A 274 -4.99 -0.49 -7.19
N CYS A 275 -5.29 -0.51 -5.89
CA CYS A 275 -4.26 -0.39 -4.85
C CYS A 275 -4.70 -1.01 -3.51
N ASN A 276 -5.15 -2.25 -3.56
CA ASN A 276 -5.50 -3.06 -2.40
C ASN A 276 -4.72 -4.39 -2.40
N PRO A 277 -4.42 -4.98 -1.22
CA PRO A 277 -4.73 -4.48 0.12
C PRO A 277 -3.91 -3.27 0.52
N VAL A 278 -4.49 -2.34 1.30
CA VAL A 278 -3.81 -1.13 1.78
C VAL A 278 -3.01 -1.37 3.05
N SER A 279 -3.47 -2.28 3.90
CA SER A 279 -2.78 -2.72 5.10
C SER A 279 -3.20 -4.14 5.47
N PHE A 280 -2.43 -4.77 6.33
CA PHE A 280 -2.76 -6.05 6.94
C PHE A 280 -2.06 -6.19 8.28
N ASP A 281 -2.53 -7.15 9.08
CA ASP A 281 -1.83 -7.67 10.24
C ASP A 281 -1.97 -9.19 10.31
N ILE A 282 -1.19 -9.85 11.16
CA ILE A 282 -1.07 -11.31 11.20
C ILE A 282 -1.42 -11.81 12.60
N PHE A 283 -2.34 -12.77 12.67
CA PHE A 283 -2.67 -13.47 13.92
C PHE A 283 -1.53 -14.40 14.37
N PRO A 284 -1.48 -14.77 15.66
CA PRO A 284 -0.47 -15.72 16.15
C PRO A 284 -0.50 -17.09 15.46
N ASP A 285 -1.65 -17.51 14.91
CA ASP A 285 -1.82 -18.75 14.13
C ASP A 285 -1.37 -18.62 12.67
N GLY A 286 -0.85 -17.45 12.27
CA GLY A 286 -0.42 -17.15 10.90
C GLY A 286 -1.54 -16.67 9.98
N GLY A 287 -2.79 -16.61 10.45
CA GLY A 287 -3.91 -16.03 9.69
C GLY A 287 -3.77 -14.52 9.52
N PHE A 288 -4.48 -13.96 8.54
CA PHE A 288 -4.37 -12.54 8.19
C PHE A 288 -5.68 -11.79 8.44
N VAL A 289 -5.55 -10.55 8.88
CA VAL A 289 -6.55 -9.50 8.69
C VAL A 289 -6.05 -8.53 7.63
N THR A 290 -6.85 -8.24 6.61
CA THR A 290 -6.50 -7.32 5.52
C THR A 290 -7.51 -6.21 5.38
N CYS A 291 -7.07 -5.04 4.94
CA CYS A 291 -7.91 -3.87 4.76
C CYS A 291 -7.94 -3.41 3.31
N GLU A 292 -9.10 -3.02 2.84
CA GLU A 292 -9.32 -2.42 1.52
C GLU A 292 -9.85 -1.00 1.63
N LYS A 293 -9.52 -0.18 0.63
CA LYS A 293 -10.11 1.14 0.39
C LYS A 293 -10.95 1.17 -0.88
N GLY A 294 -11.70 2.24 -1.08
CA GLY A 294 -12.63 2.39 -2.21
C GLY A 294 -13.95 1.65 -1.94
N LEU A 295 -13.91 0.35 -1.83
CA LEU A 295 -14.93 -0.48 -1.20
C LEU A 295 -14.37 -0.95 0.14
N PRO A 296 -14.60 -0.19 1.23
CA PRO A 296 -13.91 -0.44 2.50
C PRO A 296 -14.37 -1.77 3.10
N ARG A 297 -13.43 -2.69 3.28
CA ARG A 297 -13.67 -4.01 3.89
C ARG A 297 -12.47 -4.40 4.75
N VAL A 298 -12.74 -5.04 5.88
CA VAL A 298 -11.73 -5.70 6.71
C VAL A 298 -12.01 -7.18 6.68
N LYS A 299 -11.05 -7.96 6.16
CA LYS A 299 -11.23 -9.36 5.75
C LYS A 299 -10.28 -10.28 6.48
N LEU A 300 -10.69 -11.54 6.61
CA LEU A 300 -9.93 -12.61 7.24
C LEU A 300 -9.49 -13.62 6.19
N TYR A 301 -8.24 -14.07 6.33
CA TYR A 301 -7.69 -15.18 5.57
C TYR A 301 -6.92 -16.10 6.52
N ASN A 302 -6.88 -17.39 6.21
CA ASN A 302 -6.00 -18.31 6.93
C ASN A 302 -4.53 -18.13 6.51
N SER A 303 -3.63 -18.89 7.12
CA SER A 303 -2.19 -18.83 6.82
C SER A 303 -1.83 -19.20 5.38
N ALA A 304 -2.69 -19.94 4.69
CA ALA A 304 -2.55 -20.28 3.26
C ALA A 304 -3.10 -19.18 2.31
N GLY A 305 -3.68 -18.08 2.84
CA GLY A 305 -4.30 -17.03 2.03
C GLY A 305 -5.72 -17.36 1.55
N GLU A 306 -6.38 -18.36 2.13
CA GLU A 306 -7.76 -18.70 1.82
C GLU A 306 -8.73 -17.83 2.63
N PHE A 307 -9.77 -17.33 1.95
CA PHE A 307 -10.74 -16.42 2.55
C PHE A 307 -11.58 -17.08 3.67
N GLY A 308 -11.58 -16.48 4.85
CA GLY A 308 -12.23 -16.97 6.06
C GLY A 308 -13.49 -16.18 6.48
N GLY A 309 -13.73 -15.02 5.88
CA GLY A 309 -14.86 -14.15 6.22
C GLY A 309 -14.47 -12.68 6.38
N LEU A 310 -15.36 -11.92 7.03
CA LEU A 310 -15.20 -10.48 7.25
C LEU A 310 -15.15 -10.16 8.74
N VAL A 311 -14.27 -9.22 9.09
CA VAL A 311 -14.32 -8.50 10.37
C VAL A 311 -15.37 -7.40 10.28
N ALA A 312 -15.34 -6.60 9.20
CA ALA A 312 -16.28 -5.55 8.93
C ALA A 312 -16.48 -5.39 7.41
N GLY A 313 -17.73 -5.21 7.01
CA GLY A 313 -18.13 -4.91 5.64
C GLY A 313 -18.25 -3.42 5.37
N PRO A 314 -18.55 -3.04 4.10
CA PRO A 314 -18.67 -1.63 3.70
C PRO A 314 -19.70 -0.85 4.51
N GLU A 315 -20.78 -1.51 4.94
CA GLU A 315 -21.85 -0.93 5.75
C GLU A 315 -21.38 -0.40 7.12
N ALA A 316 -20.26 -0.91 7.64
CA ALA A 316 -19.64 -0.41 8.86
C ALA A 316 -18.93 0.93 8.67
N PHE A 317 -18.69 1.34 7.42
CA PHE A 317 -17.92 2.53 7.05
C PHE A 317 -18.79 3.54 6.27
N SER A 318 -20.00 3.81 6.79
CA SER A 318 -20.99 4.67 6.11
C SER A 318 -20.45 6.08 5.83
N GLU A 319 -19.71 6.68 6.75
CA GLU A 319 -19.11 8.02 6.60
C GLU A 319 -18.04 8.00 5.50
N TYR A 320 -17.22 6.95 5.44
CA TYR A 320 -16.26 6.74 4.35
C TYR A 320 -16.97 6.66 3.00
N LEU A 321 -18.04 5.86 2.89
CA LEU A 321 -18.80 5.70 1.64
C LEU A 321 -19.50 7.00 1.23
N GLN A 322 -20.07 7.75 2.18
CA GLN A 322 -20.68 9.05 1.93
C GLN A 322 -19.66 10.05 1.39
N ALA A 323 -18.50 10.16 2.02
CA ALA A 323 -17.42 11.03 1.59
C ALA A 323 -16.87 10.65 0.21
N ALA A 324 -16.75 9.34 -0.06
CA ALA A 324 -16.34 8.82 -1.36
C ALA A 324 -17.34 9.17 -2.46
N ASN A 325 -18.63 8.97 -2.21
CA ASN A 325 -19.71 9.26 -3.16
C ASN A 325 -19.88 10.77 -3.43
N ALA A 326 -19.65 11.60 -2.40
CA ALA A 326 -19.70 13.06 -2.52
C ALA A 326 -18.46 13.66 -3.21
N GLY A 327 -17.39 12.88 -3.39
CA GLY A 327 -16.11 13.37 -3.89
C GLY A 327 -15.45 14.42 -2.97
N THR A 328 -15.87 14.47 -1.70
CA THR A 328 -15.43 15.48 -0.73
C THR A 328 -14.24 15.02 0.10
N ALA A 329 -13.97 13.72 0.18
CA ALA A 329 -12.80 13.18 0.86
C ALA A 329 -11.68 12.93 -0.14
N ASP A 330 -10.44 13.12 0.32
CA ASP A 330 -9.28 12.53 -0.34
C ASP A 330 -9.32 11.00 -0.15
N VAL A 331 -10.26 10.36 -0.84
CA VAL A 331 -10.45 8.90 -0.76
C VAL A 331 -9.20 8.16 -1.25
N LEU A 332 -8.40 8.80 -2.11
CA LEU A 332 -7.12 8.27 -2.56
C LEU A 332 -6.07 8.35 -1.44
N GLY A 333 -6.14 9.37 -0.60
CA GLY A 333 -5.29 9.55 0.56
C GLY A 333 -5.84 8.91 1.84
N SER A 334 -7.05 8.34 1.81
CA SER A 334 -7.73 7.77 2.97
C SER A 334 -7.78 6.26 2.90
N GLY A 335 -7.53 5.58 4.00
CA GLY A 335 -7.47 4.11 4.09
C GLY A 335 -8.11 3.57 5.36
N ILE A 336 -8.29 2.27 5.37
CA ILE A 336 -8.66 1.50 6.55
C ILE A 336 -7.40 0.77 7.03
N TYR A 337 -7.13 0.83 8.31
CA TYR A 337 -5.98 0.15 8.93
C TYR A 337 -6.47 -0.80 10.00
N ALA A 338 -5.79 -1.92 10.15
CA ALA A 338 -6.08 -2.88 11.21
C ALA A 338 -4.81 -3.25 11.98
N ALA A 339 -4.98 -3.51 13.27
CA ALA A 339 -4.00 -4.12 14.14
C ALA A 339 -4.69 -5.19 14.99
N ILE A 340 -3.96 -6.22 15.37
CA ILE A 340 -4.45 -7.30 16.22
C ILE A 340 -3.82 -7.11 17.60
N ASN A 341 -4.66 -7.10 18.64
CA ASN A 341 -4.17 -7.06 20.01
C ASN A 341 -3.92 -8.47 20.58
N PRO A 342 -3.24 -8.62 21.74
CA PRO A 342 -2.95 -9.92 22.34
C PRO A 342 -4.18 -10.78 22.64
N GLN A 343 -5.34 -10.17 22.80
CA GLN A 343 -6.61 -10.89 23.04
C GLN A 343 -7.27 -11.39 21.74
N GLY A 344 -6.61 -11.21 20.57
CA GLY A 344 -7.17 -11.58 19.27
C GLY A 344 -8.28 -10.68 18.79
N ARG A 345 -8.50 -9.51 19.43
CA ARG A 345 -9.40 -8.48 18.94
C ARG A 345 -8.77 -7.76 17.76
N VAL A 346 -9.58 -7.38 16.80
CA VAL A 346 -9.13 -6.56 15.65
C VAL A 346 -9.49 -5.10 15.92
N ILE A 347 -8.47 -4.27 15.96
CA ILE A 347 -8.60 -2.83 16.10
C ILE A 347 -8.59 -2.23 14.69
N ILE A 348 -9.59 -1.43 14.33
CA ILE A 348 -9.74 -0.83 13.02
C ILE A 348 -9.66 0.69 13.16
N LEU A 349 -8.82 1.33 12.37
CA LEU A 349 -8.79 2.78 12.19
C LEU A 349 -9.38 3.13 10.82
N ASP A 350 -10.45 3.90 10.82
CA ASP A 350 -10.99 4.56 9.62
C ASP A 350 -10.41 5.97 9.52
N SER A 351 -9.56 6.20 8.53
CA SER A 351 -8.89 7.50 8.38
C SER A 351 -9.78 8.61 7.84
N VAL A 352 -10.98 8.31 7.34
CA VAL A 352 -11.96 9.32 6.89
C VAL A 352 -12.75 9.84 8.07
N SER A 353 -13.36 8.96 8.85
CA SER A 353 -14.13 9.35 10.03
C SER A 353 -13.24 9.69 11.23
N GLY A 354 -11.99 9.21 11.25
CA GLY A 354 -11.07 9.34 12.38
C GLY A 354 -11.44 8.44 13.57
N PHE A 355 -12.41 7.52 13.42
CA PHE A 355 -12.81 6.60 14.47
C PHE A 355 -11.92 5.36 14.54
N ILE A 356 -11.68 4.92 15.75
CA ILE A 356 -11.10 3.63 16.10
C ILE A 356 -12.24 2.72 16.53
N ARG A 357 -12.26 1.47 16.03
CA ARG A 357 -13.24 0.44 16.38
C ARG A 357 -12.52 -0.75 16.96
N ILE A 358 -13.00 -1.29 18.07
CA ILE A 358 -12.52 -2.54 18.64
C ILE A 358 -13.53 -3.63 18.29
N MET A 359 -13.07 -4.63 17.54
CA MET A 359 -13.89 -5.72 17.04
C MET A 359 -13.58 -7.00 17.81
N GLN A 360 -14.61 -7.69 18.30
CA GLN A 360 -14.54 -8.95 19.02
C GLN A 360 -15.07 -10.06 18.13
N ARG A 361 -14.39 -11.23 18.13
CA ARG A 361 -14.86 -12.41 17.41
C ARG A 361 -16.17 -12.93 18.02
N LYS A 362 -17.17 -13.21 17.17
CA LYS A 362 -18.46 -13.73 17.62
C LYS A 362 -18.28 -15.10 18.25
N GLY A 363 -18.95 -15.34 19.38
CA GLY A 363 -18.87 -16.61 20.11
C GLY A 363 -17.67 -16.73 21.07
N GLN A 364 -16.79 -15.73 21.14
CA GLN A 364 -15.81 -15.64 22.24
C GLN A 364 -16.46 -14.91 23.42
N ALA A 365 -16.43 -15.57 24.60
CA ALA A 365 -16.89 -14.94 25.83
C ALA A 365 -16.04 -13.72 26.18
N HIS A 366 -16.64 -12.75 26.86
CA HIS A 366 -15.90 -11.66 27.50
C HIS A 366 -15.13 -12.25 28.69
N GLU A 367 -13.82 -12.47 28.52
CA GLU A 367 -12.91 -12.64 29.66
C GLU A 367 -12.36 -11.28 30.11
#